data_20d15154f42bea2be31dde14d3b1fe7b
#
_entry.id   20d15154f42bea2be31dde14d3b1fe7b
#
_cell.length_a   1.000
_cell.length_b   1.000
_cell.length_c   1.000
_cell.angle_alpha   90.00
_cell.angle_beta   90.00
_cell.angle_gamma   90.00
#
_symmetry.space_group_name_H-M   'P 1'
#
loop_
_entity.id
_entity.type
_entity.pdbx_description
1 polymer ?
#
loop_
_entity_poly.entity_id
_entity_poly.type
_entity_poly.pdbx_seq_one_letter_code
_entity_poly.pdbx_strand_id
1 'polypeptide(L)'
;MKWKTIRADEFCESVRDGTHDTPKQTETGYKLLTSKHIKNGQITPVDAYYISEEDYKKINARSLVEQWDVIMSMIGTVGEAAVVRNQPNYAIKNVALFKCAGSELKGKWLAYYLSSPDAQGHMSGNQKGSSQQFLSLKQLRSLQIPITDEPYMLKVVDILSAYDDSIENNQKQIKLLEEAAQRLYKEWFVDLRFPGHENTKITDGVPEGWRMAVLSEIASVNKESISKQYPYDYVDYIDIGSVSKGQISSVTRLSTKDAPGRAKRIAFDGDVLWGMVRPNLKSYALVFHPKETSVFSTGFAILHAEKVPFSFLYCHVTQDEFVSYLINCTNGAAYPAVKPSHFENAVLLVPTDMVLSKFHSLVGQMFRQAEILEQKNQQAIEARDRLLPKLMSGEIEV
;
A
#
# COMPACT_ATOMS: atom_id res chain seq x y z
N MET A 1 3.11 -0.23 39.55
CA MET A 1 2.77 -1.29 38.56
C MET A 1 3.60 -2.55 38.80
N LYS A 2 3.00 -3.75 38.75
CA LYS A 2 3.76 -5.03 38.79
C LYS A 2 3.65 -5.68 37.43
N TRP A 3 4.73 -5.65 36.68
CA TRP A 3 4.86 -6.39 35.44
C TRP A 3 5.10 -7.89 35.72
N LYS A 4 4.50 -8.73 34.94
CA LYS A 4 4.75 -10.17 34.90
C LYS A 4 4.65 -10.66 33.45
N THR A 5 5.25 -11.79 33.17
CA THR A 5 5.09 -12.45 31.87
C THR A 5 4.29 -13.73 32.07
N ILE A 6 3.41 -14.01 31.13
CA ILE A 6 2.68 -15.27 31.05
C ILE A 6 2.83 -15.85 29.64
N ARG A 7 2.67 -17.16 29.53
CA ARG A 7 2.74 -17.83 28.25
C ARG A 7 1.55 -17.45 27.37
N ALA A 8 1.76 -17.46 26.04
CA ALA A 8 0.69 -17.17 25.10
C ALA A 8 -0.51 -18.13 25.22
N ASP A 9 -0.26 -19.41 25.54
CA ASP A 9 -1.34 -20.40 25.76
C ASP A 9 -2.06 -20.23 27.11
N GLU A 10 -1.55 -19.41 28.03
CA GLU A 10 -2.21 -18.98 29.26
C GLU A 10 -2.93 -17.62 29.08
N PHE A 11 -2.37 -16.72 28.26
CA PHE A 11 -2.97 -15.43 27.96
C PHE A 11 -4.21 -15.57 27.06
N CYS A 12 -4.10 -16.42 26.04
CA CYS A 12 -5.16 -16.71 25.07
C CYS A 12 -6.01 -17.89 25.55
N GLU A 13 -7.25 -17.94 25.08
CA GLU A 13 -8.09 -19.14 25.24
C GLU A 13 -7.45 -20.37 24.57
N SER A 14 -6.86 -20.16 23.39
CA SER A 14 -6.07 -21.16 22.70
C SER A 14 -5.17 -20.53 21.64
N VAL A 15 -4.08 -21.24 21.30
CA VAL A 15 -3.20 -20.90 20.16
C VAL A 15 -3.23 -22.05 19.18
N ARG A 16 -3.69 -21.78 17.96
CA ARG A 16 -3.94 -22.75 16.89
C ARG A 16 -3.25 -22.29 15.60
N ASP A 17 -3.42 -23.05 14.54
CA ASP A 17 -3.05 -22.67 13.18
C ASP A 17 -4.18 -22.97 12.20
N GLY A 18 -4.15 -22.32 11.06
CA GLY A 18 -5.03 -22.61 9.93
C GLY A 18 -4.76 -23.95 9.30
N THR A 19 -5.55 -24.30 8.28
CA THR A 19 -5.32 -25.53 7.52
C THR A 19 -3.94 -25.54 6.83
N HIS A 20 -3.36 -26.72 6.67
CA HIS A 20 -2.21 -26.95 5.80
C HIS A 20 -2.61 -27.45 4.42
N ASP A 21 -3.83 -27.97 4.28
CA ASP A 21 -4.39 -28.40 3.01
C ASP A 21 -4.56 -27.23 2.04
N THR A 22 -4.61 -27.56 0.76
CA THR A 22 -4.90 -26.58 -0.30
C THR A 22 -6.28 -26.89 -0.89
N PRO A 23 -7.34 -26.29 -0.35
CA PRO A 23 -8.69 -26.44 -0.91
C PRO A 23 -8.72 -25.99 -2.36
N LYS A 24 -9.62 -26.62 -3.13
CA LYS A 24 -9.82 -26.23 -4.53
C LYS A 24 -10.40 -24.83 -4.62
N GLN A 25 -9.80 -23.99 -5.49
CA GLN A 25 -10.33 -22.68 -5.79
C GLN A 25 -11.70 -22.76 -6.46
N THR A 26 -12.61 -21.90 -6.04
CA THR A 26 -13.96 -21.71 -6.60
C THR A 26 -14.12 -20.29 -7.12
N GLU A 27 -15.15 -20.04 -7.94
CA GLU A 27 -15.46 -18.70 -8.45
C GLU A 27 -16.11 -17.81 -7.38
N THR A 28 -16.87 -18.42 -6.47
CA THR A 28 -17.59 -17.76 -5.38
C THR A 28 -17.49 -18.58 -4.10
N GLY A 29 -17.81 -17.98 -2.95
CA GLY A 29 -17.81 -18.65 -1.66
C GLY A 29 -17.11 -17.85 -0.58
N TYR A 30 -16.28 -18.50 0.24
CA TYR A 30 -15.55 -17.89 1.34
C TYR A 30 -14.08 -17.70 0.99
N LYS A 31 -13.48 -16.61 1.44
CA LYS A 31 -12.07 -16.34 1.18
C LYS A 31 -11.14 -17.21 2.04
N LEU A 32 -10.01 -17.61 1.47
CA LEU A 32 -8.96 -18.31 2.21
C LEU A 32 -7.73 -17.39 2.34
N LEU A 33 -7.47 -16.94 3.56
CA LEU A 33 -6.34 -16.07 3.86
C LEU A 33 -5.07 -16.87 4.13
N THR A 34 -3.96 -16.33 3.71
CA THR A 34 -2.59 -16.84 3.95
C THR A 34 -1.72 -15.70 4.47
N SER A 35 -0.45 -15.97 4.80
CA SER A 35 0.51 -14.97 5.30
C SER A 35 0.57 -13.69 4.44
N LYS A 36 0.41 -13.78 3.12
CA LYS A 36 0.46 -12.61 2.22
C LYS A 36 -0.65 -11.58 2.45
N HIS A 37 -1.73 -11.98 3.12
CA HIS A 37 -2.89 -11.12 3.41
C HIS A 37 -2.79 -10.42 4.77
N ILE A 38 -1.70 -10.66 5.52
CA ILE A 38 -1.42 -10.03 6.81
C ILE A 38 -0.18 -9.18 6.61
N LYS A 39 -0.31 -7.88 6.73
CA LYS A 39 0.80 -6.94 6.54
C LYS A 39 0.55 -5.65 7.30
N ASN A 40 1.60 -5.12 7.94
CA ASN A 40 1.55 -3.84 8.65
C ASN A 40 0.38 -3.73 9.65
N GLY A 41 0.07 -4.79 10.39
CA GLY A 41 -1.02 -4.81 11.35
C GLY A 41 -2.43 -4.89 10.74
N GLN A 42 -2.54 -5.07 9.43
CA GLN A 42 -3.80 -5.10 8.69
C GLN A 42 -4.06 -6.46 8.03
N ILE A 43 -5.34 -6.78 7.87
CA ILE A 43 -5.82 -7.95 7.13
C ILE A 43 -6.43 -7.45 5.82
N THR A 44 -5.82 -7.84 4.68
CA THR A 44 -6.26 -7.42 3.35
C THR A 44 -6.69 -8.62 2.51
N PRO A 45 -7.98 -8.99 2.51
CA PRO A 45 -8.47 -10.18 1.81
C PRO A 45 -8.70 -9.99 0.30
N VAL A 46 -8.28 -8.88 -0.30
CA VAL A 46 -8.61 -8.53 -1.70
C VAL A 46 -8.20 -9.64 -2.67
N ASP A 47 -6.95 -10.12 -2.57
CA ASP A 47 -6.37 -11.12 -3.47
C ASP A 47 -6.54 -12.57 -2.99
N ALA A 48 -7.34 -12.78 -1.93
CA ALA A 48 -7.62 -14.10 -1.44
C ALA A 48 -8.59 -14.83 -2.40
N TYR A 49 -8.26 -16.07 -2.77
CA TYR A 49 -9.14 -16.87 -3.59
C TYR A 49 -10.32 -17.45 -2.77
N TYR A 50 -11.38 -17.80 -3.47
CA TYR A 50 -12.55 -18.38 -2.85
C TYR A 50 -12.42 -19.88 -2.72
N ILE A 51 -13.03 -20.44 -1.67
CA ILE A 51 -13.20 -21.87 -1.38
C ILE A 51 -14.67 -22.19 -1.19
N SER A 52 -15.02 -23.46 -1.30
CA SER A 52 -16.39 -23.95 -1.09
C SER A 52 -16.86 -23.74 0.36
N GLU A 53 -18.18 -23.72 0.57
CA GLU A 53 -18.77 -23.69 1.91
C GLU A 53 -18.40 -24.93 2.72
N GLU A 54 -18.28 -26.10 2.07
CA GLU A 54 -17.87 -27.35 2.72
C GLU A 54 -16.44 -27.24 3.26
N ASP A 55 -15.49 -26.77 2.45
CA ASP A 55 -14.10 -26.54 2.88
C ASP A 55 -14.02 -25.49 3.97
N TYR A 56 -14.79 -24.41 3.86
CA TYR A 56 -14.89 -23.37 4.88
C TYR A 56 -15.34 -23.95 6.23
N LYS A 57 -16.42 -24.75 6.25
CA LYS A 57 -16.91 -25.39 7.47
C LYS A 57 -15.90 -26.37 8.04
N LYS A 58 -15.25 -27.19 7.18
CA LYS A 58 -14.22 -28.16 7.57
C LYS A 58 -13.04 -27.47 8.23
N ILE A 59 -12.53 -26.39 7.66
CA ILE A 59 -11.39 -25.64 8.20
C ILE A 59 -11.78 -24.97 9.52
N ASN A 60 -12.91 -24.33 9.57
CA ASN A 60 -13.37 -23.58 10.74
C ASN A 60 -13.85 -24.47 11.89
N ALA A 61 -14.09 -25.75 11.70
CA ALA A 61 -14.30 -26.69 12.79
C ALA A 61 -13.09 -26.75 13.75
N ARG A 62 -11.87 -26.45 13.26
CA ARG A 62 -10.65 -26.42 14.06
C ARG A 62 -10.13 -24.99 14.31
N SER A 63 -10.23 -24.12 13.34
CA SER A 63 -9.56 -22.81 13.31
C SER A 63 -10.52 -21.67 12.96
N LEU A 64 -11.71 -21.68 13.58
CA LEU A 64 -12.66 -20.59 13.45
C LEU A 64 -12.03 -19.29 13.96
N VAL A 65 -11.96 -18.31 13.07
CA VAL A 65 -11.52 -16.95 13.39
C VAL A 65 -12.74 -16.17 13.88
N GLU A 66 -12.58 -15.41 14.94
CA GLU A 66 -13.64 -14.57 15.53
C GLU A 66 -13.13 -13.15 15.72
N GLN A 67 -14.06 -12.23 15.93
CA GLN A 67 -13.71 -10.85 16.22
C GLN A 67 -12.81 -10.76 17.45
N TRP A 68 -11.82 -9.88 17.40
CA TRP A 68 -10.76 -9.65 18.39
C TRP A 68 -9.73 -10.77 18.53
N ASP A 69 -9.82 -11.84 17.75
CA ASP A 69 -8.70 -12.77 17.64
C ASP A 69 -7.50 -12.07 16.96
N VAL A 70 -6.32 -12.63 17.16
CA VAL A 70 -5.11 -12.19 16.44
C VAL A 70 -4.65 -13.28 15.49
N ILE A 71 -4.43 -12.92 14.25
CA ILE A 71 -3.80 -13.80 13.26
C ILE A 71 -2.39 -13.32 12.95
N MET A 72 -1.46 -14.26 12.76
CA MET A 72 -0.04 -13.94 12.51
C MET A 72 0.57 -14.87 11.48
N SER A 73 1.41 -14.31 10.61
CA SER A 73 2.17 -15.08 9.63
C SER A 73 3.19 -15.98 10.31
N MET A 74 3.15 -17.29 9.99
CA MET A 74 4.06 -18.32 10.54
C MET A 74 5.17 -18.71 9.57
N ILE A 75 5.01 -18.43 8.27
CA ILE A 75 5.86 -18.91 7.19
C ILE A 75 6.13 -17.76 6.22
N GLY A 76 7.34 -17.65 5.73
CA GLY A 76 7.78 -16.58 4.83
C GLY A 76 8.13 -15.31 5.61
N THR A 77 7.35 -14.24 5.48
CA THR A 77 7.48 -13.04 6.32
C THR A 77 6.90 -13.34 7.70
N VAL A 78 7.69 -13.99 8.55
CA VAL A 78 7.26 -14.45 9.88
C VAL A 78 7.08 -13.28 10.82
N GLY A 79 6.00 -13.29 11.63
CA GLY A 79 5.77 -12.32 12.71
C GLY A 79 4.85 -11.15 12.34
N GLU A 80 4.40 -11.03 11.10
CA GLU A 80 3.35 -10.07 10.75
C GLU A 80 2.05 -10.47 11.44
N ALA A 81 1.58 -9.65 12.36
CA ALA A 81 0.39 -9.90 13.17
C ALA A 81 -0.69 -8.84 12.96
N ALA A 82 -1.95 -9.23 13.00
CA ALA A 82 -3.08 -8.31 12.91
C ALA A 82 -4.24 -8.78 13.79
N VAL A 83 -4.93 -7.82 14.42
CA VAL A 83 -6.16 -8.07 15.17
C VAL A 83 -7.36 -8.11 14.21
N VAL A 84 -8.25 -9.06 14.41
CA VAL A 84 -9.50 -9.22 13.65
C VAL A 84 -10.54 -8.24 14.20
N ARG A 85 -10.68 -7.08 13.58
CA ARG A 85 -11.56 -5.99 14.07
C ARG A 85 -13.05 -6.20 13.78
N ASN A 86 -13.36 -6.91 12.69
CA ASN A 86 -14.74 -7.13 12.25
C ASN A 86 -15.09 -8.62 12.28
N GLN A 87 -16.37 -8.95 12.22
CA GLN A 87 -16.79 -10.35 12.07
C GLN A 87 -16.22 -10.94 10.78
N PRO A 88 -15.37 -11.97 10.88
CA PRO A 88 -14.73 -12.55 9.72
C PRO A 88 -15.65 -13.50 8.98
N ASN A 89 -15.54 -13.53 7.65
CA ASN A 89 -16.22 -14.48 6.76
C ASN A 89 -15.19 -15.22 5.89
N TYR A 90 -14.05 -15.56 6.45
CA TYR A 90 -12.94 -16.21 5.77
C TYR A 90 -12.37 -17.35 6.62
N ALA A 91 -11.66 -18.26 5.97
CA ALA A 91 -10.84 -19.27 6.60
C ALA A 91 -9.35 -18.89 6.49
N ILE A 92 -8.47 -19.55 7.24
CA ILE A 92 -7.03 -19.27 7.27
C ILE A 92 -6.22 -20.53 6.94
N LYS A 93 -5.07 -20.33 6.26
CA LYS A 93 -4.13 -21.36 5.86
C LYS A 93 -2.69 -20.96 6.20
N ASN A 94 -1.97 -21.83 6.92
CA ASN A 94 -0.56 -21.59 7.31
C ASN A 94 -0.35 -20.28 8.08
N VAL A 95 -1.32 -19.90 8.89
CA VAL A 95 -1.37 -18.70 9.71
C VAL A 95 -1.66 -19.09 11.13
N ALA A 96 -0.97 -18.51 12.10
CA ALA A 96 -1.24 -18.68 13.52
C ALA A 96 -2.55 -17.94 13.88
N LEU A 97 -3.29 -18.53 14.80
CA LEU A 97 -4.53 -18.00 15.37
C LEU A 97 -4.43 -17.99 16.88
N PHE A 98 -4.46 -16.81 17.46
CA PHE A 98 -4.52 -16.60 18.89
C PHE A 98 -5.96 -16.21 19.25
N LYS A 99 -6.65 -17.10 19.98
CA LYS A 99 -8.04 -16.89 20.40
C LYS A 99 -8.08 -15.99 21.63
N CYS A 100 -8.67 -14.81 21.49
CA CYS A 100 -8.75 -13.81 22.57
C CYS A 100 -10.10 -13.78 23.30
N ALA A 101 -10.94 -14.80 23.13
CA ALA A 101 -12.23 -14.96 23.80
C ALA A 101 -13.16 -13.72 23.63
N GLY A 102 -13.14 -13.08 22.46
CA GLY A 102 -13.94 -11.88 22.18
C GLY A 102 -13.47 -10.61 22.91
N SER A 103 -12.33 -10.64 23.60
CA SER A 103 -11.81 -9.48 24.32
C SER A 103 -11.01 -8.56 23.41
N GLU A 104 -11.53 -7.36 23.17
CA GLU A 104 -10.85 -6.30 22.42
C GLU A 104 -9.50 -5.95 23.05
N LEU A 105 -9.48 -5.78 24.38
CA LEU A 105 -8.25 -5.47 25.11
C LEU A 105 -7.17 -6.52 24.88
N LYS A 106 -7.52 -7.80 25.04
CA LYS A 106 -6.55 -8.90 24.84
C LYS A 106 -6.06 -8.97 23.40
N GLY A 107 -6.95 -8.85 22.43
CA GLY A 107 -6.60 -8.90 21.01
C GLY A 107 -5.65 -7.76 20.63
N LYS A 108 -5.99 -6.52 20.97
CA LYS A 108 -5.15 -5.35 20.67
C LYS A 108 -3.82 -5.39 21.43
N TRP A 109 -3.82 -5.72 22.71
CA TRP A 109 -2.61 -5.86 23.52
C TRP A 109 -1.64 -6.88 22.92
N LEU A 110 -2.15 -8.05 22.58
CA LEU A 110 -1.36 -9.09 21.95
C LEU A 110 -0.80 -8.67 20.59
N ALA A 111 -1.60 -8.04 19.75
CA ALA A 111 -1.15 -7.56 18.44
C ALA A 111 -0.02 -6.53 18.58
N TYR A 112 -0.13 -5.58 19.50
CA TYR A 112 0.93 -4.61 19.80
C TYR A 112 2.18 -5.28 20.35
N TYR A 113 2.05 -6.22 21.28
CA TYR A 113 3.20 -6.98 21.75
C TYR A 113 3.90 -7.72 20.60
N LEU A 114 3.15 -8.47 19.79
CA LEU A 114 3.73 -9.22 18.67
C LEU A 114 4.42 -8.32 17.63
N SER A 115 3.97 -7.08 17.49
CA SER A 115 4.59 -6.08 16.60
C SER A 115 5.79 -5.35 17.24
N SER A 116 6.03 -5.53 18.54
CA SER A 116 7.12 -4.87 19.26
C SER A 116 8.50 -5.42 18.83
N PRO A 117 9.57 -4.60 18.89
CA PRO A 117 10.93 -5.06 18.60
C PRO A 117 11.36 -6.26 19.45
N ASP A 118 10.95 -6.32 20.71
CA ASP A 118 11.27 -7.40 21.63
C ASP A 118 10.68 -8.73 21.19
N ALA A 119 9.37 -8.75 20.86
CA ALA A 119 8.71 -9.94 20.35
C ALA A 119 9.29 -10.38 19.00
N GLN A 120 9.54 -9.40 18.10
CA GLN A 120 10.13 -9.66 16.79
C GLN A 120 11.57 -10.23 16.92
N GLY A 121 12.37 -9.69 17.84
CA GLY A 121 13.70 -10.21 18.16
C GLY A 121 13.67 -11.65 18.68
N HIS A 122 12.77 -11.96 19.61
CA HIS A 122 12.58 -13.32 20.12
C HIS A 122 12.09 -14.28 19.05
N MET A 123 11.18 -13.87 18.19
CA MET A 123 10.69 -14.70 17.09
C MET A 123 11.78 -14.97 16.05
N SER A 124 12.57 -13.97 15.68
CA SER A 124 13.68 -14.11 14.72
C SER A 124 14.77 -15.05 15.22
N GLY A 125 15.15 -14.96 16.51
CA GLY A 125 16.13 -15.86 17.13
C GLY A 125 15.67 -17.32 17.24
N ASN A 126 14.37 -17.58 17.17
CA ASN A 126 13.78 -18.91 17.28
C ASN A 126 13.34 -19.53 15.95
N GLN A 127 13.55 -18.85 14.83
CA GLN A 127 13.15 -19.36 13.50
C GLN A 127 13.95 -20.62 13.12
N LYS A 128 13.29 -21.56 12.47
CA LYS A 128 13.87 -22.81 11.94
C LYS A 128 13.79 -22.81 10.41
N GLY A 129 14.75 -23.46 9.78
CA GLY A 129 14.82 -23.64 8.33
C GLY A 129 15.84 -22.71 7.65
N SER A 130 16.69 -23.29 6.81
CA SER A 130 17.73 -22.56 6.07
C SER A 130 17.22 -21.92 4.79
N SER A 131 16.16 -22.45 4.18
CA SER A 131 15.57 -21.97 2.92
C SER A 131 14.21 -21.30 3.10
N GLN A 132 13.47 -21.66 4.15
CA GLN A 132 12.19 -21.04 4.49
C GLN A 132 12.04 -20.98 6.01
N GLN A 133 12.06 -19.78 6.56
CA GLN A 133 11.92 -19.55 7.99
C GLN A 133 10.47 -19.82 8.42
N PHE A 134 10.30 -20.49 9.56
CA PHE A 134 8.98 -20.74 10.14
C PHE A 134 9.01 -20.80 11.66
N LEU A 135 7.87 -20.52 12.30
CA LEU A 135 7.62 -20.71 13.72
C LEU A 135 6.63 -21.87 13.93
N SER A 136 6.98 -22.79 14.81
CA SER A 136 6.09 -23.88 15.19
C SER A 136 5.05 -23.43 16.20
N LEU A 137 3.88 -24.09 16.25
CA LEU A 137 2.86 -23.85 17.28
C LEU A 137 3.40 -23.97 18.71
N LYS A 138 4.36 -24.90 18.95
CA LYS A 138 4.99 -25.04 20.26
C LYS A 138 5.73 -23.78 20.69
N GLN A 139 6.47 -23.16 19.75
CA GLN A 139 7.17 -21.88 20.01
C GLN A 139 6.17 -20.74 20.25
N LEU A 140 5.11 -20.66 19.44
CA LEU A 140 4.08 -19.64 19.59
C LEU A 140 3.33 -19.73 20.94
N ARG A 141 2.99 -20.95 21.36
CA ARG A 141 2.36 -21.20 22.67
C ARG A 141 3.25 -20.80 23.85
N SER A 142 4.57 -20.91 23.69
CA SER A 142 5.53 -20.57 24.73
C SER A 142 6.01 -19.12 24.72
N LEU A 143 5.53 -18.27 23.81
CA LEU A 143 5.85 -16.85 23.80
C LEU A 143 5.47 -16.21 25.15
N GLN A 144 6.39 -15.41 25.70
CA GLN A 144 6.24 -14.75 26.99
C GLN A 144 5.59 -13.37 26.79
N ILE A 145 4.30 -13.26 27.05
CA ILE A 145 3.55 -12.02 26.87
C ILE A 145 3.67 -11.20 28.15
N PRO A 146 4.18 -9.96 28.09
CA PRO A 146 4.19 -9.06 29.23
C PRO A 146 2.76 -8.60 29.53
N ILE A 147 2.39 -8.64 30.79
CA ILE A 147 1.12 -8.13 31.28
C ILE A 147 1.31 -7.33 32.57
N THR A 148 0.41 -6.42 32.81
CA THR A 148 0.31 -5.64 34.04
C THR A 148 -1.15 -5.45 34.46
N ASP A 149 -1.46 -4.49 35.31
CA ASP A 149 -2.83 -4.17 35.67
C ASP A 149 -3.68 -3.70 34.47
N GLU A 150 -4.92 -4.13 34.45
CA GLU A 150 -5.85 -3.89 33.34
C GLU A 150 -6.06 -2.41 33.03
N PRO A 151 -6.20 -1.48 34.01
CA PRO A 151 -6.32 -0.05 33.73
C PRO A 151 -5.14 0.52 32.92
N TYR A 152 -3.92 0.08 33.19
CA TYR A 152 -2.76 0.49 32.40
C TYR A 152 -2.77 -0.11 31.00
N MET A 153 -3.08 -1.40 30.87
CA MET A 153 -3.20 -2.06 29.57
C MET A 153 -4.25 -1.36 28.69
N LEU A 154 -5.39 -0.97 29.24
CA LEU A 154 -6.43 -0.20 28.54
C LEU A 154 -5.89 1.14 28.03
N LYS A 155 -5.23 1.92 28.88
CA LYS A 155 -4.67 3.21 28.46
C LYS A 155 -3.63 3.07 27.35
N VAL A 156 -2.74 2.09 27.43
CA VAL A 156 -1.76 1.80 26.38
C VAL A 156 -2.46 1.43 25.06
N VAL A 157 -3.44 0.55 25.12
CA VAL A 157 -4.23 0.15 23.95
C VAL A 157 -4.97 1.35 23.36
N ASP A 158 -5.56 2.21 24.17
CA ASP A 158 -6.27 3.42 23.72
C ASP A 158 -5.32 4.38 23.00
N ILE A 159 -4.12 4.63 23.58
CA ILE A 159 -3.12 5.50 22.96
C ILE A 159 -2.67 4.95 21.62
N LEU A 160 -2.27 3.68 21.55
CA LEU A 160 -1.77 3.08 20.32
C LEU A 160 -2.86 2.93 19.24
N SER A 161 -4.09 2.57 19.67
CA SER A 161 -5.24 2.48 18.77
C SER A 161 -5.62 3.83 18.15
N ALA A 162 -5.47 4.94 18.87
CA ALA A 162 -5.75 6.26 18.31
C ALA A 162 -4.87 6.59 17.11
N TYR A 163 -3.59 6.16 17.11
CA TYR A 163 -2.72 6.26 15.93
C TYR A 163 -3.21 5.37 14.79
N ASP A 164 -3.48 4.09 15.08
CA ASP A 164 -3.95 3.14 14.05
C ASP A 164 -5.27 3.58 13.42
N ASP A 165 -6.22 4.04 14.22
CA ASP A 165 -7.53 4.51 13.75
C ASP A 165 -7.40 5.80 12.91
N SER A 166 -6.48 6.70 13.29
CA SER A 166 -6.15 7.89 12.50
C SER A 166 -5.55 7.49 11.14
N ILE A 167 -4.57 6.57 11.12
CA ILE A 167 -3.95 6.06 9.90
C ILE A 167 -5.00 5.40 8.99
N GLU A 168 -5.84 4.54 9.53
CA GLU A 168 -6.90 3.87 8.76
C GLU A 168 -7.91 4.86 8.18
N ASN A 169 -8.31 5.87 8.96
CA ASN A 169 -9.23 6.91 8.49
C ASN A 169 -8.61 7.76 7.37
N ASN A 170 -7.34 8.16 7.53
CA ASN A 170 -6.63 8.90 6.50
C ASN A 170 -6.48 8.09 5.21
N GLN A 171 -6.15 6.79 5.30
CA GLN A 171 -6.07 5.89 4.14
C GLN A 171 -7.42 5.80 3.39
N LYS A 172 -8.53 5.72 4.13
CA LYS A 172 -9.88 5.75 3.52
C LYS A 172 -10.15 7.09 2.82
N GLN A 173 -9.77 8.20 3.42
CA GLN A 173 -9.93 9.53 2.82
C GLN A 173 -9.08 9.67 1.56
N ILE A 174 -7.81 9.25 1.58
CA ILE A 174 -6.92 9.25 0.40
C ILE A 174 -7.58 8.51 -0.76
N LYS A 175 -8.03 7.28 -0.51
CA LYS A 175 -8.70 6.46 -1.51
C LYS A 175 -9.95 7.16 -2.11
N LEU A 176 -10.77 7.77 -1.25
CA LEU A 176 -11.97 8.48 -1.72
C LEU A 176 -11.63 9.72 -2.54
N LEU A 177 -10.58 10.46 -2.20
CA LEU A 177 -10.09 11.60 -2.97
C LEU A 177 -9.58 11.18 -4.35
N GLU A 178 -8.80 10.10 -4.41
CA GLU A 178 -8.31 9.53 -5.67
C GLU A 178 -9.48 9.03 -6.57
N GLU A 179 -10.42 8.30 -5.98
CA GLU A 179 -11.61 7.84 -6.70
C GLU A 179 -12.47 9.02 -7.22
N ALA A 180 -12.63 10.07 -6.41
CA ALA A 180 -13.37 11.27 -6.83
C ALA A 180 -12.66 11.98 -7.98
N ALA A 181 -11.32 12.11 -7.91
CA ALA A 181 -10.51 12.69 -8.99
C ALA A 181 -10.67 11.91 -10.31
N GLN A 182 -10.58 10.57 -10.25
CA GLN A 182 -10.73 9.71 -11.43
C GLN A 182 -12.15 9.75 -12.00
N ARG A 183 -13.18 9.79 -11.15
CA ARG A 183 -14.57 9.93 -11.58
C ARG A 183 -14.81 11.28 -12.28
N LEU A 184 -14.25 12.36 -11.72
CA LEU A 184 -14.39 13.68 -12.32
C LEU A 184 -13.66 13.77 -13.66
N TYR A 185 -12.47 13.13 -13.76
CA TYR A 185 -11.76 13.00 -15.04
C TYR A 185 -12.62 12.29 -16.08
N LYS A 186 -13.18 11.13 -15.72
CA LYS A 186 -14.05 10.36 -16.61
C LYS A 186 -15.27 11.17 -17.05
N GLU A 187 -15.94 11.82 -16.13
CA GLU A 187 -17.12 12.64 -16.39
C GLU A 187 -16.82 13.75 -17.39
N TRP A 188 -15.71 14.48 -17.20
CA TRP A 188 -15.42 15.64 -18.03
C TRP A 188 -14.77 15.31 -19.37
N PHE A 189 -13.86 14.34 -19.39
CA PHE A 189 -12.96 14.13 -20.53
C PHE A 189 -13.22 12.84 -21.31
N VAL A 190 -13.93 11.89 -20.72
CA VAL A 190 -14.35 10.65 -21.39
C VAL A 190 -15.83 10.75 -21.78
N ASP A 191 -16.69 11.08 -20.82
CA ASP A 191 -18.13 11.20 -21.05
C ASP A 191 -18.53 12.59 -21.60
N LEU A 192 -17.57 13.51 -21.72
CA LEU A 192 -17.69 14.87 -22.27
C LEU A 192 -18.74 15.74 -21.56
N ARG A 193 -18.99 15.49 -20.27
CA ARG A 193 -19.91 16.27 -19.42
C ARG A 193 -19.17 17.31 -18.57
N PHE A 194 -18.33 18.11 -19.22
CA PHE A 194 -17.59 19.19 -18.59
C PHE A 194 -18.47 20.46 -18.39
N PRO A 195 -18.12 21.39 -17.51
CA PRO A 195 -18.88 22.62 -17.31
C PRO A 195 -19.02 23.48 -18.60
N GLY A 196 -20.25 23.61 -19.08
CA GLY A 196 -20.57 24.31 -20.33
C GLY A 196 -20.74 23.40 -21.55
N HIS A 197 -20.67 22.06 -21.35
CA HIS A 197 -20.85 21.10 -22.44
C HIS A 197 -22.20 21.24 -23.17
N GLU A 198 -23.27 21.67 -22.47
CA GLU A 198 -24.59 21.84 -23.02
C GLU A 198 -24.63 22.86 -24.15
N ASN A 199 -23.72 23.84 -24.13
CA ASN A 199 -23.60 24.93 -25.12
C ASN A 199 -22.39 24.75 -26.05
N THR A 200 -21.66 23.64 -25.94
CA THR A 200 -20.46 23.36 -26.74
C THR A 200 -20.81 22.40 -27.86
N LYS A 201 -20.54 22.83 -29.12
CA LYS A 201 -20.72 21.96 -30.27
C LYS A 201 -19.70 20.82 -30.23
N ILE A 202 -20.16 19.58 -30.44
CA ILE A 202 -19.29 18.41 -30.53
C ILE A 202 -19.38 17.92 -31.98
N THR A 203 -18.23 17.81 -32.65
CA THR A 203 -18.12 17.32 -34.03
C THR A 203 -17.16 16.12 -34.04
N ASP A 204 -17.59 14.96 -34.50
CA ASP A 204 -16.82 13.70 -34.54
C ASP A 204 -16.19 13.33 -33.17
N GLY A 205 -16.93 13.58 -32.10
CA GLY A 205 -16.47 13.28 -30.72
C GLY A 205 -15.51 14.31 -30.14
N VAL A 206 -15.22 15.41 -30.85
CA VAL A 206 -14.32 16.46 -30.38
C VAL A 206 -15.13 17.74 -30.08
N PRO A 207 -15.15 18.21 -28.80
CA PRO A 207 -15.79 19.47 -28.44
C PRO A 207 -15.08 20.66 -29.11
N GLU A 208 -15.83 21.70 -29.40
CA GLU A 208 -15.29 22.95 -29.99
C GLU A 208 -14.18 23.55 -29.10
N GLY A 209 -13.06 23.88 -29.73
CA GLY A 209 -11.86 24.40 -29.04
C GLY A 209 -10.94 23.33 -28.44
N TRP A 210 -11.37 22.05 -28.45
CA TRP A 210 -10.47 20.95 -28.06
C TRP A 210 -9.71 20.43 -29.27
N ARG A 211 -8.58 19.75 -29.03
CA ARG A 211 -7.77 19.19 -30.12
C ARG A 211 -7.20 17.82 -29.76
N MET A 212 -7.02 16.99 -30.75
CA MET A 212 -6.19 15.79 -30.64
C MET A 212 -4.72 16.19 -30.62
N ALA A 213 -3.94 15.58 -29.74
CA ALA A 213 -2.50 15.80 -29.64
C ALA A 213 -1.79 14.49 -29.27
N VAL A 214 -0.50 14.41 -29.50
CA VAL A 214 0.36 13.39 -28.89
C VAL A 214 0.89 13.88 -27.56
N LEU A 215 1.13 12.97 -26.61
CA LEU A 215 1.54 13.33 -25.25
C LEU A 215 2.80 14.19 -25.23
N SER A 216 3.75 13.97 -26.13
CA SER A 216 4.98 14.77 -26.25
C SER A 216 4.76 16.24 -26.60
N GLU A 217 3.56 16.63 -27.05
CA GLU A 217 3.21 18.05 -27.27
C GLU A 217 2.85 18.79 -25.97
N ILE A 218 2.46 18.06 -24.92
CA ILE A 218 1.91 18.62 -23.67
C ILE A 218 2.71 18.24 -22.42
N ALA A 219 3.58 17.22 -22.53
CA ALA A 219 4.42 16.74 -21.45
C ALA A 219 5.74 16.22 -22.00
N SER A 220 6.81 16.32 -21.22
CA SER A 220 8.09 15.68 -21.53
C SER A 220 8.27 14.37 -20.78
N VAL A 221 9.01 13.44 -21.40
CA VAL A 221 9.29 12.13 -20.81
C VAL A 221 10.76 12.04 -20.44
N ASN A 222 11.06 11.76 -19.15
CA ASN A 222 12.42 11.64 -18.64
C ASN A 222 13.26 12.90 -18.83
N LYS A 223 12.73 14.05 -18.46
CA LYS A 223 13.29 15.37 -18.67
C LYS A 223 14.72 15.51 -18.14
N GLU A 224 15.00 14.89 -16.97
CA GLU A 224 16.29 15.07 -16.31
C GLU A 224 16.84 13.77 -15.73
N SER A 225 18.18 13.73 -15.62
CA SER A 225 18.91 12.64 -15.00
C SER A 225 20.12 13.18 -14.24
N ILE A 226 20.59 12.45 -13.20
CA ILE A 226 21.79 12.84 -12.47
C ILE A 226 22.98 12.96 -13.42
N SER A 227 23.78 14.01 -13.22
CA SER A 227 25.01 14.26 -13.97
C SER A 227 26.20 13.51 -13.34
N LYS A 228 27.34 13.51 -14.03
CA LYS A 228 28.61 13.02 -13.48
C LYS A 228 29.10 13.88 -12.30
N GLN A 229 28.60 15.11 -12.18
CA GLN A 229 28.91 16.06 -11.11
C GLN A 229 27.84 16.12 -10.05
N TYR A 230 27.15 14.99 -9.78
CA TYR A 230 26.14 14.90 -8.72
C TYR A 230 26.76 15.28 -7.37
N PRO A 231 26.21 16.30 -6.66
CA PRO A 231 26.93 16.96 -5.55
C PRO A 231 26.81 16.21 -4.21
N TYR A 232 26.00 15.16 -4.12
CA TYR A 232 25.72 14.46 -2.87
C TYR A 232 26.47 13.13 -2.78
N ASP A 233 26.91 12.76 -1.59
CA ASP A 233 27.57 11.47 -1.31
C ASP A 233 26.58 10.30 -1.23
N TYR A 234 25.29 10.57 -1.22
CA TYR A 234 24.23 9.58 -1.16
C TYR A 234 23.05 9.95 -2.06
N VAL A 235 22.24 8.95 -2.36
CA VAL A 235 20.96 9.06 -3.04
C VAL A 235 19.84 8.46 -2.20
N ASP A 236 18.68 9.09 -2.20
CA ASP A 236 17.43 8.51 -1.72
C ASP A 236 16.76 7.83 -2.92
N TYR A 237 17.06 6.55 -3.10
CA TYR A 237 16.72 5.78 -4.29
C TYR A 237 15.33 5.19 -4.23
N ILE A 238 14.55 5.39 -5.29
CA ILE A 238 13.23 4.80 -5.51
C ILE A 238 13.29 3.88 -6.72
N ASP A 239 13.04 2.58 -6.52
CA ASP A 239 12.96 1.60 -7.61
C ASP A 239 11.52 1.24 -7.98
N ILE A 240 11.34 0.44 -9.05
CA ILE A 240 9.99 0.04 -9.50
C ILE A 240 9.25 -0.79 -8.43
N GLY A 241 9.97 -1.61 -7.67
CA GLY A 241 9.38 -2.43 -6.61
C GLY A 241 8.83 -1.60 -5.44
N SER A 242 9.33 -0.38 -5.30
CA SER A 242 8.87 0.58 -4.28
C SER A 242 7.61 1.35 -4.68
N VAL A 243 7.12 1.20 -5.91
CA VAL A 243 5.97 1.94 -6.43
C VAL A 243 4.85 0.98 -6.81
N SER A 244 3.70 1.20 -6.24
CA SER A 244 2.45 0.53 -6.57
C SER A 244 1.38 1.57 -6.87
N LYS A 245 0.21 1.14 -7.30
CA LYS A 245 -0.90 2.00 -7.71
C LYS A 245 -1.10 3.21 -6.78
N GLY A 246 -0.62 4.37 -7.21
CA GLY A 246 -0.74 5.66 -6.52
C GLY A 246 0.28 5.93 -5.40
N GLN A 247 1.10 4.94 -4.98
CA GLN A 247 1.92 5.05 -3.78
C GLN A 247 3.40 4.76 -4.02
N ILE A 248 4.27 5.50 -3.32
CA ILE A 248 5.69 5.21 -3.15
C ILE A 248 5.86 4.63 -1.73
N SER A 249 6.01 3.31 -1.63
CA SER A 249 6.00 2.58 -0.36
C SER A 249 7.32 2.59 0.40
N SER A 250 8.44 2.83 -0.29
CA SER A 250 9.76 2.85 0.33
C SER A 250 10.77 3.68 -0.46
N VAL A 251 11.72 4.24 0.28
CA VAL A 251 12.86 4.97 -0.26
C VAL A 251 14.12 4.36 0.39
N THR A 252 15.08 3.94 -0.41
CA THR A 252 16.32 3.35 0.10
C THR A 252 17.46 4.35 0.01
N ARG A 253 18.05 4.72 1.15
CA ARG A 253 19.25 5.54 1.15
C ARG A 253 20.48 4.70 0.86
N LEU A 254 21.20 5.06 -0.18
CA LEU A 254 22.43 4.41 -0.62
C LEU A 254 23.56 5.43 -0.78
N SER A 255 24.79 5.02 -0.54
CA SER A 255 25.92 5.87 -0.96
C SER A 255 25.90 5.99 -2.49
N THR A 256 26.34 7.12 -3.02
CA THR A 256 26.39 7.34 -4.48
C THR A 256 27.28 6.29 -5.18
N LYS A 257 28.28 5.74 -4.48
CA LYS A 257 29.17 4.70 -4.99
C LYS A 257 28.49 3.32 -5.10
N ASP A 258 27.56 3.03 -4.19
CA ASP A 258 26.85 1.74 -4.09
C ASP A 258 25.50 1.79 -4.81
N ALA A 259 25.09 2.97 -5.30
CA ALA A 259 23.85 3.13 -6.04
C ALA A 259 23.88 2.30 -7.34
N PRO A 260 22.80 1.55 -7.62
CA PRO A 260 22.74 0.75 -8.83
C PRO A 260 22.81 1.63 -10.08
N GLY A 261 23.43 1.14 -11.16
CA GLY A 261 23.59 1.90 -12.40
C GLY A 261 22.30 2.41 -13.05
N ARG A 262 21.15 1.90 -12.59
CA ARG A 262 19.79 2.35 -12.96
C ARG A 262 19.27 3.51 -12.09
N ALA A 263 19.93 3.91 -11.02
CA ALA A 263 19.58 5.06 -10.19
C ALA A 263 20.02 6.36 -10.90
N LYS A 264 19.19 6.89 -11.79
CA LYS A 264 19.61 8.00 -12.68
C LYS A 264 18.56 9.07 -12.90
N ARG A 265 17.25 8.76 -12.80
CA ARG A 265 16.19 9.70 -13.14
C ARG A 265 15.97 10.71 -12.01
N ILE A 266 15.68 11.95 -12.39
CA ILE A 266 15.23 13.01 -11.48
C ILE A 266 13.76 13.30 -11.81
N ALA A 267 12.97 13.52 -10.77
CA ALA A 267 11.59 13.98 -10.90
C ALA A 267 11.39 15.30 -10.16
N PHE A 268 10.44 16.08 -10.63
CA PHE A 268 10.02 17.35 -10.05
C PHE A 268 8.66 17.22 -9.35
N ASP A 269 8.29 18.26 -8.63
CA ASP A 269 6.97 18.32 -8.00
C ASP A 269 5.85 18.27 -9.03
N GLY A 270 4.91 17.35 -8.86
CA GLY A 270 3.82 17.09 -9.79
C GLY A 270 4.15 16.13 -10.94
N ASP A 271 5.37 15.58 -11.00
CA ASP A 271 5.71 14.57 -12.00
C ASP A 271 4.98 13.24 -11.75
N VAL A 272 4.72 12.53 -12.84
CA VAL A 272 4.13 11.19 -12.79
C VAL A 272 5.19 10.14 -13.03
N LEU A 273 5.42 9.28 -12.06
CA LEU A 273 6.19 8.05 -12.24
C LEU A 273 5.31 7.00 -12.91
N TRP A 274 5.86 6.33 -13.92
CA TRP A 274 5.20 5.20 -14.56
C TRP A 274 6.18 4.06 -14.82
N GLY A 275 5.97 2.89 -14.19
CA GLY A 275 6.81 1.72 -14.35
C GLY A 275 6.71 1.13 -15.74
N MET A 276 7.82 1.13 -16.49
CA MET A 276 7.84 0.64 -17.87
C MET A 276 7.80 -0.88 -18.00
N VAL A 277 8.08 -1.60 -16.92
CA VAL A 277 8.10 -3.07 -16.90
C VAL A 277 6.78 -3.58 -16.34
N ARG A 278 6.16 -4.52 -17.03
CA ARG A 278 4.86 -5.12 -16.66
C ARG A 278 3.80 -4.05 -16.37
N PRO A 279 3.39 -3.26 -17.37
CA PRO A 279 2.46 -2.15 -17.19
C PRO A 279 1.11 -2.57 -16.57
N ASN A 280 0.73 -3.84 -16.71
CA ASN A 280 -0.43 -4.43 -16.05
C ASN A 280 -0.37 -4.39 -14.51
N LEU A 281 0.82 -4.25 -13.90
CA LEU A 281 0.98 -4.10 -12.45
C LEU A 281 0.64 -2.70 -11.95
N LYS A 282 0.47 -1.72 -12.86
CA LYS A 282 0.07 -0.35 -12.53
C LYS A 282 1.00 0.30 -11.51
N SER A 283 2.32 0.14 -11.69
CA SER A 283 3.35 0.79 -10.86
C SER A 283 3.49 2.26 -11.25
N TYR A 284 2.57 3.11 -10.79
CA TYR A 284 2.59 4.55 -11.04
C TYR A 284 2.32 5.33 -9.75
N ALA A 285 2.84 6.55 -9.65
CA ALA A 285 2.58 7.48 -8.55
C ALA A 285 2.79 8.94 -8.98
N LEU A 286 2.15 9.88 -8.28
CA LEU A 286 2.54 11.29 -8.30
C LEU A 286 3.75 11.51 -7.39
N VAL A 287 4.66 12.37 -7.81
CA VAL A 287 5.78 12.84 -7.00
C VAL A 287 5.43 14.20 -6.43
N PHE A 288 5.47 14.30 -5.10
CA PHE A 288 5.33 15.58 -4.42
C PHE A 288 6.56 15.86 -3.57
N HIS A 289 7.03 17.10 -3.59
CA HIS A 289 8.16 17.58 -2.80
C HIS A 289 9.39 16.64 -2.80
N PRO A 290 9.89 16.20 -3.98
CA PRO A 290 11.06 15.35 -4.03
C PRO A 290 12.26 16.11 -3.43
N LYS A 291 13.06 15.38 -2.64
CA LYS A 291 14.33 15.94 -2.13
C LYS A 291 15.32 16.06 -3.28
N GLU A 292 16.30 16.94 -3.16
CA GLU A 292 17.41 17.04 -4.11
C GLU A 292 18.22 15.75 -4.23
N THR A 293 18.16 14.90 -3.20
CA THR A 293 18.78 13.57 -3.18
C THR A 293 17.88 12.45 -3.72
N SER A 294 16.62 12.76 -4.07
CA SER A 294 15.70 11.76 -4.61
C SER A 294 16.09 11.36 -6.02
N VAL A 295 16.38 10.08 -6.20
CA VAL A 295 16.80 9.51 -7.49
C VAL A 295 15.94 8.30 -7.81
N PHE A 296 15.41 8.27 -9.02
CA PHE A 296 14.47 7.26 -9.49
C PHE A 296 15.14 6.30 -10.48
N SER A 297 14.66 5.06 -10.50
CA SER A 297 15.13 4.03 -11.42
C SER A 297 14.89 4.43 -12.89
N THR A 298 15.84 4.07 -13.77
CA THR A 298 15.61 4.13 -15.22
C THR A 298 14.50 3.20 -15.71
N GLY A 299 13.98 2.34 -14.87
CA GLY A 299 12.80 1.53 -15.14
C GLY A 299 11.48 2.32 -15.14
N PHE A 300 11.49 3.59 -14.70
CA PHE A 300 10.34 4.48 -14.85
C PHE A 300 10.43 5.33 -16.13
N ALA A 301 9.30 5.58 -16.76
CA ALA A 301 9.03 6.79 -17.49
C ALA A 301 8.56 7.85 -16.48
N ILE A 302 9.24 9.00 -16.43
CA ILE A 302 8.85 10.15 -15.61
C ILE A 302 8.23 11.17 -16.55
N LEU A 303 6.94 11.45 -16.32
CA LEU A 303 6.16 12.35 -17.16
C LEU A 303 6.05 13.71 -16.49
N HIS A 304 6.63 14.73 -17.10
CA HIS A 304 6.58 16.11 -16.60
C HIS A 304 5.55 16.92 -17.42
N ALA A 305 4.52 17.42 -16.74
CA ALA A 305 3.48 18.23 -17.36
C ALA A 305 4.01 19.62 -17.74
N GLU A 306 3.89 20.01 -19.02
CA GLU A 306 4.38 21.31 -19.52
C GLU A 306 3.26 22.26 -19.93
N LYS A 307 2.29 21.77 -20.71
CA LYS A 307 1.19 22.59 -21.25
C LYS A 307 -0.17 22.22 -20.67
N VAL A 308 -0.22 21.26 -19.77
CA VAL A 308 -1.44 20.86 -19.05
C VAL A 308 -1.11 20.73 -17.57
N PRO A 309 -2.08 20.86 -16.67
CA PRO A 309 -1.84 20.62 -15.26
C PRO A 309 -1.48 19.15 -14.97
N PHE A 310 -0.63 18.92 -13.95
CA PHE A 310 -0.25 17.56 -13.54
C PHE A 310 -1.45 16.68 -13.20
N SER A 311 -2.51 17.25 -12.63
CA SER A 311 -3.73 16.53 -12.27
C SER A 311 -4.45 15.93 -13.49
N PHE A 312 -4.49 16.66 -14.60
CA PHE A 312 -5.02 16.14 -15.87
C PHE A 312 -4.14 15.04 -16.42
N LEU A 313 -2.81 15.27 -16.48
CA LEU A 313 -1.85 14.29 -16.98
C LEU A 313 -1.93 12.99 -16.19
N TYR A 314 -1.87 13.08 -14.85
CA TYR A 314 -1.94 11.90 -13.97
C TYR A 314 -3.23 11.13 -14.16
N CYS A 315 -4.38 11.80 -14.11
CA CYS A 315 -5.66 11.13 -14.31
C CYS A 315 -5.72 10.45 -15.70
N HIS A 316 -5.20 11.08 -16.74
CA HIS A 316 -5.19 10.51 -18.10
C HIS A 316 -4.34 9.23 -18.17
N VAL A 317 -3.07 9.30 -17.74
CA VAL A 317 -2.14 8.18 -17.92
C VAL A 317 -2.39 7.02 -16.95
N THR A 318 -3.30 7.19 -16.01
CA THR A 318 -3.70 6.15 -15.04
C THR A 318 -5.07 5.53 -15.32
N GLN A 319 -5.77 5.98 -16.39
CA GLN A 319 -7.01 5.33 -16.87
C GLN A 319 -6.74 3.92 -17.37
N ASP A 320 -7.72 3.05 -17.25
CA ASP A 320 -7.62 1.65 -17.71
C ASP A 320 -7.41 1.56 -19.23
N GLU A 321 -7.93 2.49 -20.01
CA GLU A 321 -7.73 2.62 -21.44
C GLU A 321 -6.26 2.90 -21.77
N PHE A 322 -5.61 3.80 -21.03
CA PHE A 322 -4.19 4.09 -21.20
C PHE A 322 -3.31 2.89 -20.79
N VAL A 323 -3.65 2.23 -19.70
CA VAL A 323 -2.98 0.99 -19.28
C VAL A 323 -3.10 -0.08 -20.37
N SER A 324 -4.30 -0.25 -20.93
CA SER A 324 -4.56 -1.20 -22.03
C SER A 324 -3.74 -0.84 -23.28
N TYR A 325 -3.66 0.45 -23.62
CA TYR A 325 -2.80 0.93 -24.69
C TYR A 325 -1.33 0.54 -24.45
N LEU A 326 -0.80 0.79 -23.25
CA LEU A 326 0.59 0.41 -22.92
C LEU A 326 0.80 -1.11 -22.97
N ILE A 327 -0.15 -1.92 -22.51
CA ILE A 327 -0.08 -3.38 -22.59
C ILE A 327 0.01 -3.82 -24.06
N ASN A 328 -0.78 -3.22 -24.93
CA ASN A 328 -0.76 -3.52 -26.38
C ASN A 328 0.55 -3.09 -27.06
N CYS A 329 1.26 -2.10 -26.50
CA CYS A 329 2.58 -1.67 -26.98
C CYS A 329 3.73 -2.58 -26.49
N THR A 330 3.48 -3.55 -25.59
CA THR A 330 4.54 -4.39 -25.04
C THR A 330 5.09 -5.37 -26.06
N ASN A 331 6.42 -5.55 -26.05
CA ASN A 331 7.11 -6.59 -26.78
C ASN A 331 7.62 -7.66 -25.81
N GLY A 332 7.43 -8.94 -26.15
CA GLY A 332 7.96 -10.08 -25.40
C GLY A 332 6.99 -10.72 -24.42
N ALA A 333 6.74 -12.02 -24.60
CA ALA A 333 5.76 -12.78 -23.81
C ALA A 333 6.17 -13.00 -22.35
N ALA A 334 7.46 -13.13 -22.05
CA ALA A 334 7.96 -13.46 -20.71
C ALA A 334 8.23 -12.23 -19.84
N TYR A 335 8.60 -11.09 -20.44
CA TYR A 335 8.95 -9.87 -19.72
C TYR A 335 8.42 -8.63 -20.49
N PRO A 336 7.10 -8.38 -20.42
CA PRO A 336 6.50 -7.30 -21.18
C PRO A 336 7.01 -5.93 -20.67
N ALA A 337 7.56 -5.13 -21.58
CA ALA A 337 8.05 -3.80 -21.27
C ALA A 337 7.67 -2.80 -22.37
N VAL A 338 7.47 -1.56 -21.97
CA VAL A 338 7.24 -0.42 -22.85
C VAL A 338 8.48 0.50 -22.89
N LYS A 339 8.55 1.34 -23.91
CA LYS A 339 9.62 2.33 -24.10
C LYS A 339 9.08 3.74 -23.83
N PRO A 340 9.94 4.73 -23.50
CA PRO A 340 9.53 6.13 -23.39
C PRO A 340 8.74 6.63 -24.60
N SER A 341 9.13 6.23 -25.82
CA SER A 341 8.43 6.62 -27.04
C SER A 341 6.97 6.17 -27.13
N HIS A 342 6.58 5.11 -26.42
CA HIS A 342 5.18 4.71 -26.37
C HIS A 342 4.34 5.71 -25.57
N PHE A 343 4.91 6.34 -24.54
CA PHE A 343 4.27 7.45 -23.83
C PHE A 343 4.24 8.70 -24.72
N GLU A 344 5.36 9.08 -25.32
CA GLU A 344 5.50 10.26 -26.18
C GLU A 344 4.48 10.28 -27.34
N ASN A 345 4.25 9.11 -27.95
CA ASN A 345 3.36 8.95 -29.10
C ASN A 345 1.90 8.65 -28.74
N ALA A 346 1.57 8.56 -27.45
CA ALA A 346 0.20 8.32 -27.02
C ALA A 346 -0.69 9.51 -27.41
N VAL A 347 -1.80 9.22 -28.10
CA VAL A 347 -2.75 10.24 -28.56
C VAL A 347 -3.79 10.47 -27.50
N LEU A 348 -4.13 11.74 -27.27
CA LEU A 348 -5.14 12.15 -26.32
C LEU A 348 -5.90 13.37 -26.77
N LEU A 349 -7.09 13.56 -26.23
CA LEU A 349 -7.91 14.74 -26.42
C LEU A 349 -7.53 15.81 -25.38
N VAL A 350 -7.06 16.97 -25.85
CA VAL A 350 -6.62 18.09 -25.00
C VAL A 350 -7.73 19.15 -24.95
N PRO A 351 -8.27 19.42 -23.76
CA PRO A 351 -9.29 20.45 -23.56
C PRO A 351 -8.75 21.87 -23.69
N THR A 352 -9.66 22.85 -23.68
CA THR A 352 -9.27 24.27 -23.56
C THR A 352 -8.65 24.57 -22.21
N ASP A 353 -7.77 25.59 -22.14
CA ASP A 353 -7.12 26.02 -20.89
C ASP A 353 -8.12 26.36 -19.77
N MET A 354 -9.27 26.90 -20.14
CA MET A 354 -10.33 27.22 -19.19
C MET A 354 -10.89 25.96 -18.51
N VAL A 355 -11.14 24.90 -19.27
CA VAL A 355 -11.66 23.63 -18.73
C VAL A 355 -10.56 22.94 -17.91
N LEU A 356 -9.33 22.92 -18.41
CA LEU A 356 -8.16 22.39 -17.69
C LEU A 356 -7.95 23.11 -16.35
N SER A 357 -8.01 24.44 -16.31
CA SER A 357 -7.84 25.23 -15.09
C SER A 357 -8.95 24.96 -14.07
N LYS A 358 -10.21 24.87 -14.52
CA LYS A 358 -11.33 24.50 -13.64
C LYS A 358 -11.16 23.08 -13.07
N PHE A 359 -10.77 22.13 -13.89
CA PHE A 359 -10.50 20.76 -13.45
C PHE A 359 -9.37 20.74 -12.42
N HIS A 360 -8.25 21.40 -12.72
CA HIS A 360 -7.10 21.45 -11.83
C HIS A 360 -7.41 22.10 -10.48
N SER A 361 -8.23 23.16 -10.47
CA SER A 361 -8.62 23.82 -9.23
C SER A 361 -9.37 22.91 -8.25
N LEU A 362 -10.03 21.87 -8.75
CA LEU A 362 -10.72 20.85 -7.94
C LEU A 362 -9.80 19.66 -7.67
N VAL A 363 -9.32 19.03 -8.73
CA VAL A 363 -8.60 17.73 -8.65
C VAL A 363 -7.17 17.90 -8.14
N GLY A 364 -6.52 19.02 -8.48
CA GLY A 364 -5.20 19.34 -7.93
C GLY A 364 -5.21 19.45 -6.41
N GLN A 365 -6.27 20.03 -5.84
CA GLN A 365 -6.44 20.10 -4.39
C GLN A 365 -6.73 18.73 -3.75
N MET A 366 -7.48 17.86 -4.44
CA MET A 366 -7.71 16.49 -3.96
C MET A 366 -6.40 15.71 -3.81
N PHE A 367 -5.52 15.79 -4.81
CA PHE A 367 -4.21 15.13 -4.75
C PHE A 367 -3.29 15.75 -3.69
N ARG A 368 -3.27 17.07 -3.54
CA ARG A 368 -2.51 17.75 -2.47
C ARG A 368 -3.02 17.36 -1.08
N GLN A 369 -4.33 17.25 -0.91
CA GLN A 369 -4.92 16.79 0.34
C GLN A 369 -4.56 15.33 0.63
N ALA A 370 -4.58 14.46 -0.39
CA ALA A 370 -4.15 13.06 -0.27
C ALA A 370 -2.69 12.97 0.17
N GLU A 371 -1.80 13.77 -0.41
CA GLU A 371 -0.40 13.86 0.00
C GLU A 371 -0.22 14.29 1.46
N ILE A 372 -0.93 15.33 1.91
CA ILE A 372 -0.89 15.79 3.31
C ILE A 372 -1.34 14.67 4.27
N LEU A 373 -2.37 13.93 3.90
CA LEU A 373 -2.84 12.79 4.70
C LEU A 373 -1.80 11.67 4.75
N GLU A 374 -1.10 11.40 3.65
CA GLU A 374 -0.02 10.40 3.61
C GLU A 374 1.17 10.81 4.48
N GLN A 375 1.57 12.09 4.47
CA GLN A 375 2.60 12.61 5.37
C GLN A 375 2.18 12.49 6.84
N LYS A 376 0.91 12.76 7.17
CA LYS A 376 0.38 12.56 8.53
C LYS A 376 0.41 11.09 8.93
N ASN A 377 0.11 10.17 8.02
CA ASN A 377 0.20 8.73 8.26
C ASN A 377 1.64 8.32 8.59
N GLN A 378 2.60 8.79 7.81
CA GLN A 378 4.01 8.49 8.07
C GLN A 378 4.44 8.99 9.46
N GLN A 379 4.06 10.22 9.83
CA GLN A 379 4.35 10.77 11.16
C GLN A 379 3.66 9.98 12.28
N ALA A 380 2.42 9.57 12.07
CA ALA A 380 1.67 8.76 13.04
C ALA A 380 2.30 7.38 13.23
N ILE A 381 2.73 6.71 12.16
CA ILE A 381 3.46 5.44 12.19
C ILE A 381 4.75 5.59 12.98
N GLU A 382 5.57 6.59 12.66
CA GLU A 382 6.83 6.83 13.36
C GLU A 382 6.62 7.12 14.86
N ALA A 383 5.60 7.91 15.21
CA ALA A 383 5.27 8.22 16.61
C ALA A 383 4.80 6.96 17.36
N ARG A 384 3.90 6.19 16.77
CA ARG A 384 3.42 4.92 17.34
C ARG A 384 4.57 3.95 17.56
N ASP A 385 5.42 3.76 16.56
CA ASP A 385 6.52 2.77 16.60
C ASP A 385 7.59 3.15 17.61
N ARG A 386 7.79 4.45 17.89
CA ARG A 386 8.66 4.93 18.97
C ARG A 386 8.03 4.76 20.36
N LEU A 387 6.71 4.92 20.47
CA LEU A 387 5.99 4.78 21.74
C LEU A 387 5.78 3.32 22.14
N LEU A 388 5.52 2.45 21.16
CA LEU A 388 5.17 1.05 21.38
C LEU A 388 6.12 0.32 22.35
N PRO A 389 7.44 0.25 22.14
CA PRO A 389 8.33 -0.46 23.05
C PRO A 389 8.35 0.16 24.45
N LYS A 390 8.27 1.48 24.56
CA LYS A 390 8.31 2.19 25.84
C LYS A 390 7.04 1.99 26.68
N LEU A 391 5.89 1.95 26.03
CA LEU A 391 4.61 1.68 26.67
C LEU A 391 4.50 0.19 27.05
N MET A 392 4.95 -0.71 26.18
CA MET A 392 4.91 -2.16 26.46
C MET A 392 5.92 -2.63 27.49
N SER A 393 6.96 -1.86 27.79
CA SER A 393 7.94 -2.12 28.84
C SER A 393 7.64 -1.41 30.17
N GLY A 394 6.74 -0.42 30.15
CA GLY A 394 6.48 0.45 31.32
C GLY A 394 7.57 1.52 31.52
N GLU A 395 8.43 1.78 30.54
CA GLU A 395 9.39 2.90 30.57
C GLU A 395 8.66 4.26 30.63
N ILE A 396 7.48 4.32 30.00
CA ILE A 396 6.57 5.47 30.10
C ILE A 396 5.32 5.02 30.87
N GLU A 397 5.03 5.72 31.95
CA GLU A 397 3.80 5.56 32.72
C GLU A 397 2.66 6.43 32.12
N VAL A 398 1.44 5.87 32.00
CA VAL A 398 0.26 6.54 31.44
C VAL A 398 -0.96 6.41 32.34
#